data_5ae3d85e739f2cda21c7d4fa22ce441d
#
_entry.id   5ae3d85e739f2cda21c7d4fa22ce441d
#
_cell.length_a   1.000
_cell.length_b   1.000
_cell.length_c   1.000
_cell.angle_alpha   90.00
_cell.angle_beta   90.00
_cell.angle_gamma   90.00
#
_symmetry.space_group_name_H-M   'P 1'
#
loop_
_entity.id
_entity.type
_entity.pdbx_description
1 polymer ?
#
loop_
_entity_poly.entity_id
_entity_poly.type
_entity_poly.pdbx_seq_one_letter_code
_entity_poly.pdbx_strand_id
1 'polypeptide(L)'
;MAFSHFLGCAVNNIGLINLQETNEVDITEHPEILQYAFGMNKLNAQTLLKWQYQTQDKDLKPDFMPERMDGYCDIMEFKMPHLDGKCIVGTNERKQPSYQVDSAIAQINKYDEWCSQKINTDWLEKEYNMKVFKPNKYLIMGHSSDFTAEDRRRLREERNIIIYTYDEFIEIARYQIYRYR
;
A
#
# COMPACT_ATOMS: atom_id res chain seq x y z
N MET A 1 -16.76 -5.39 -26.85
CA MET A 1 -15.59 -6.18 -27.28
C MET A 1 -14.28 -5.75 -26.62
N ALA A 2 -14.02 -4.47 -26.33
CA ALA A 2 -12.78 -4.01 -25.68
C ALA A 2 -12.62 -4.51 -24.23
N PHE A 3 -13.71 -4.64 -23.48
CA PHE A 3 -13.70 -5.01 -22.06
C PHE A 3 -13.29 -6.48 -21.82
N SER A 4 -13.69 -7.39 -22.71
CA SER A 4 -13.33 -8.83 -22.60
C SER A 4 -11.86 -9.08 -22.93
N HIS A 5 -11.26 -8.26 -23.80
CA HIS A 5 -9.85 -8.38 -24.16
C HIS A 5 -8.96 -7.86 -23.03
N PHE A 6 -9.39 -6.77 -22.38
CA PHE A 6 -8.71 -6.17 -21.23
C PHE A 6 -8.69 -7.11 -20.01
N LEU A 7 -9.82 -7.74 -19.69
CA LEU A 7 -9.91 -8.76 -18.65
C LEU A 7 -9.04 -10.00 -18.95
N GLY A 8 -8.95 -10.40 -20.22
CA GLY A 8 -8.08 -11.51 -20.64
C GLY A 8 -6.60 -11.22 -20.39
N CYS A 9 -6.13 -10.01 -20.67
CA CYS A 9 -4.76 -9.61 -20.40
C CYS A 9 -4.45 -9.52 -18.91
N ALA A 10 -5.35 -8.93 -18.12
CA ALA A 10 -5.18 -8.83 -16.67
C ALA A 10 -5.14 -10.21 -15.99
N VAL A 11 -6.02 -11.13 -16.40
CA VAL A 11 -6.05 -12.51 -15.87
C VAL A 11 -4.82 -13.31 -16.27
N ASN A 12 -4.32 -13.16 -17.48
CA ASN A 12 -3.12 -13.84 -17.93
C ASN A 12 -1.86 -13.30 -17.20
N ASN A 13 -1.79 -12.01 -16.95
CA ASN A 13 -0.68 -11.43 -16.20
C ASN A 13 -0.72 -11.78 -14.70
N ILE A 14 -1.90 -11.85 -14.07
CA ILE A 14 -2.04 -12.35 -12.70
C ILE A 14 -1.66 -13.84 -12.59
N GLY A 15 -1.94 -14.65 -13.62
CA GLY A 15 -1.51 -16.06 -13.69
C GLY A 15 0.00 -16.23 -13.85
N LEU A 16 0.69 -15.21 -14.38
CA LEU A 16 2.16 -15.17 -14.55
C LEU A 16 2.91 -14.62 -13.32
N ILE A 17 2.19 -14.12 -12.30
CA ILE A 17 2.81 -13.80 -11.02
C ILE A 17 3.19 -15.11 -10.33
N ASN A 18 4.27 -15.71 -10.80
CA ASN A 18 4.90 -16.82 -10.14
C ASN A 18 5.73 -16.26 -8.98
N LEU A 19 5.08 -16.11 -7.82
CA LEU A 19 5.69 -15.55 -6.60
C LEU A 19 6.94 -16.29 -6.12
N GLN A 20 7.29 -17.41 -6.76
CA GLN A 20 8.48 -18.19 -6.42
C GLN A 20 9.75 -17.75 -7.14
N GLU A 21 9.66 -16.99 -8.23
CA GLU A 21 10.85 -16.67 -9.05
C GLU A 21 11.13 -15.18 -9.26
N THR A 22 10.19 -14.27 -8.93
CA THR A 22 10.44 -12.84 -9.07
C THR A 22 10.37 -12.15 -7.71
N ASN A 23 11.49 -11.62 -7.27
CA ASN A 23 11.61 -10.89 -5.99
C ASN A 23 10.81 -9.57 -5.96
N GLU A 24 10.23 -9.13 -7.08
CA GLU A 24 9.41 -7.93 -7.17
C GLU A 24 8.35 -8.14 -8.26
N VAL A 25 7.09 -8.17 -7.85
CA VAL A 25 6.00 -7.89 -8.79
C VAL A 25 6.09 -6.41 -9.09
N ASP A 26 6.43 -6.05 -10.30
CA ASP A 26 6.42 -4.64 -10.71
C ASP A 26 4.97 -4.17 -10.87
N ILE A 27 4.37 -3.83 -9.72
CA ILE A 27 3.00 -3.32 -9.65
C ILE A 27 2.88 -1.98 -10.40
N THR A 28 4.01 -1.30 -10.65
CA THR A 28 4.02 -0.05 -11.42
C THR A 28 3.71 -0.28 -12.89
N GLU A 29 4.02 -1.47 -13.42
CA GLU A 29 3.64 -1.86 -14.78
C GLU A 29 2.16 -2.27 -14.89
N HIS A 30 1.52 -2.65 -13.77
CA HIS A 30 0.14 -3.14 -13.71
C HIS A 30 -0.70 -2.42 -12.64
N PRO A 31 -0.81 -1.08 -12.70
CA PRO A 31 -1.53 -0.29 -11.71
C PRO A 31 -3.02 -0.66 -11.60
N GLU A 32 -3.60 -1.23 -12.66
CA GLU A 32 -4.98 -1.71 -12.67
C GLU A 32 -5.25 -2.79 -11.62
N ILE A 33 -4.24 -3.55 -11.20
CA ILE A 33 -4.38 -4.55 -10.13
C ILE A 33 -4.79 -3.87 -8.82
N LEU A 34 -4.15 -2.75 -8.49
CA LEU A 34 -4.49 -1.96 -7.31
C LEU A 34 -5.89 -1.33 -7.41
N GLN A 35 -6.25 -0.82 -8.59
CA GLN A 35 -7.59 -0.28 -8.83
C GLN A 35 -8.67 -1.32 -8.60
N TYR A 36 -8.49 -2.53 -9.12
CA TYR A 36 -9.44 -3.63 -8.93
C TYR A 36 -9.45 -4.16 -7.49
N ALA A 37 -8.28 -4.32 -6.86
CA ALA A 37 -8.18 -4.85 -5.51
C ALA A 37 -8.85 -3.94 -4.46
N PHE A 38 -8.70 -2.63 -4.61
CA PHE A 38 -9.13 -1.66 -3.58
C PHE A 38 -10.23 -0.71 -4.05
N GLY A 39 -10.71 -0.82 -5.28
CA GLY A 39 -11.74 0.06 -5.83
C GLY A 39 -11.29 1.52 -5.91
N MET A 40 -10.02 1.75 -6.24
CA MET A 40 -9.45 3.09 -6.36
C MET A 40 -9.73 3.68 -7.74
N ASN A 41 -9.93 5.00 -7.78
CA ASN A 41 -10.22 5.73 -9.03
C ASN A 41 -8.95 5.94 -9.87
N LYS A 42 -7.88 6.37 -9.21
CA LYS A 42 -6.60 6.71 -9.85
C LYS A 42 -5.45 6.26 -8.95
N LEU A 43 -4.35 5.85 -9.58
CA LEU A 43 -3.10 5.55 -8.90
C LEU A 43 -2.07 6.63 -9.22
N ASN A 44 -1.51 7.22 -8.18
CA ASN A 44 -0.42 8.18 -8.29
C ASN A 44 0.83 7.48 -7.73
N ALA A 45 1.65 6.92 -8.64
CA ALA A 45 2.87 6.21 -8.27
C ALA A 45 3.99 7.21 -7.92
N GLN A 46 4.74 6.90 -6.89
CA GLN A 46 5.98 7.57 -6.51
C GLN A 46 5.91 9.11 -6.51
N THR A 47 4.80 9.67 -6.02
CA THR A 47 4.60 11.10 -5.92
C THR A 47 5.63 11.72 -4.99
N LEU A 48 6.34 12.75 -5.46
CA LEU A 48 7.33 13.44 -4.64
C LEU A 48 6.65 14.42 -3.69
N LEU A 49 6.80 14.22 -2.39
CA LEU A 49 6.27 15.05 -1.33
C LEU A 49 7.36 15.97 -0.78
N LYS A 50 7.35 17.24 -1.17
CA LYS A 50 8.33 18.23 -0.74
C LYS A 50 7.85 18.96 0.50
N TRP A 51 8.69 19.05 1.52
CA TRP A 51 8.41 19.86 2.69
C TRP A 51 8.36 21.35 2.34
N GLN A 52 7.30 22.03 2.73
CA GLN A 52 7.13 23.45 2.41
C GLN A 52 7.74 24.39 3.45
N TYR A 53 8.01 23.90 4.67
CA TYR A 53 8.61 24.70 5.76
C TYR A 53 9.95 24.20 6.28
N GLN A 54 10.29 22.94 6.07
CA GLN A 54 11.47 22.32 6.65
C GLN A 54 12.50 22.11 5.55
N THR A 55 13.53 22.95 5.54
CA THR A 55 14.63 22.86 4.55
C THR A 55 15.62 21.72 4.82
N GLN A 56 15.54 21.07 6.00
CA GLN A 56 16.49 20.03 6.43
C GLN A 56 15.95 18.60 6.27
N ASP A 57 14.65 18.41 6.14
CA ASP A 57 14.08 17.08 5.92
C ASP A 57 14.20 16.70 4.43
N LYS A 58 14.53 15.42 4.20
CA LYS A 58 14.54 14.88 2.84
C LYS A 58 13.11 14.81 2.31
N ASP A 59 12.98 15.04 1.01
CA ASP A 59 11.74 14.80 0.29
C ASP A 59 11.28 13.35 0.51
N LEU A 60 9.97 13.17 0.60
CA LEU A 60 9.36 11.87 0.84
C LEU A 60 8.76 11.35 -0.48
N LYS A 61 8.70 10.03 -0.63
CA LYS A 61 8.24 9.42 -1.87
C LYS A 61 7.54 8.10 -1.55
N PRO A 62 6.23 8.12 -1.22
CA PRO A 62 5.45 6.89 -1.06
C PRO A 62 5.38 6.12 -2.38
N ASP A 63 5.28 4.80 -2.30
CA ASP A 63 5.15 3.97 -3.50
C ASP A 63 3.90 4.34 -4.30
N PHE A 64 2.76 4.51 -3.61
CA PHE A 64 1.53 4.98 -4.23
C PHE A 64 0.76 5.93 -3.32
N MET A 65 0.06 6.87 -3.95
CA MET A 65 -1.01 7.66 -3.34
C MET A 65 -2.31 7.43 -4.13
N PRO A 66 -3.01 6.31 -3.85
CA PRO A 66 -4.22 5.97 -4.58
C PRO A 66 -5.36 6.93 -4.25
N GLU A 67 -6.06 7.42 -5.28
CA GLU A 67 -7.24 8.26 -5.14
C GLU A 67 -8.49 7.40 -4.96
N ARG A 68 -9.23 7.65 -3.91
CA ARG A 68 -10.55 7.05 -3.66
C ARG A 68 -11.62 7.64 -4.57
N MET A 69 -12.80 7.00 -4.61
CA MET A 69 -13.95 7.51 -5.35
C MET A 69 -14.49 8.86 -4.86
N ASP A 70 -14.14 9.26 -3.63
CA ASP A 70 -14.48 10.58 -3.08
C ASP A 70 -13.49 11.69 -3.49
N GLY A 71 -12.45 11.35 -4.28
CA GLY A 71 -11.45 12.29 -4.78
C GLY A 71 -10.30 12.58 -3.82
N TYR A 72 -10.24 11.92 -2.66
CA TYR A 72 -9.11 12.04 -1.74
C TYR A 72 -8.12 10.89 -1.90
N CYS A 73 -6.83 11.19 -1.76
CA CYS A 73 -5.77 10.21 -1.83
C CYS A 73 -5.46 9.61 -0.46
N ASP A 74 -5.19 8.32 -0.47
CA ASP A 74 -4.64 7.55 0.64
C ASP A 74 -3.12 7.34 0.45
N ILE A 75 -2.47 6.68 1.40
CA ILE A 75 -1.04 6.34 1.37
C ILE A 75 -0.92 4.82 1.28
N MET A 76 -0.08 4.34 0.36
CA MET A 76 0.17 2.91 0.20
C MET A 76 1.67 2.66 -0.01
N GLU A 77 2.20 1.74 0.77
CA GLU A 77 3.62 1.34 0.74
C GLU A 77 3.74 -0.15 0.59
N PHE A 78 4.67 -0.58 -0.24
CA PHE A 78 5.01 -1.97 -0.47
C PHE A 78 6.36 -2.31 0.16
N LYS A 79 6.43 -3.46 0.81
CA LYS A 79 7.66 -4.03 1.36
C LYS A 79 7.83 -5.45 0.85
N MET A 80 9.00 -6.03 1.07
CA MET A 80 9.31 -7.38 0.62
C MET A 80 8.24 -8.40 1.04
N PRO A 81 7.85 -9.32 0.14
CA PRO A 81 6.93 -10.42 0.46
C PRO A 81 7.57 -11.41 1.44
N HIS A 82 8.87 -11.59 1.39
CA HIS A 82 9.63 -12.43 2.31
C HIS A 82 10.44 -11.57 3.26
N LEU A 83 10.21 -11.76 4.55
CA LEU A 83 10.96 -11.08 5.60
C LEU A 83 11.98 -12.04 6.21
N ASP A 84 13.11 -11.49 6.62
CA ASP A 84 14.11 -12.26 7.39
C ASP A 84 13.59 -12.52 8.81
N GLY A 85 12.83 -13.60 8.98
CA GLY A 85 12.23 -13.98 10.24
C GLY A 85 10.74 -13.65 10.38
N LYS A 86 10.26 -13.63 11.60
CA LYS A 86 8.84 -13.42 11.90
C LYS A 86 8.46 -11.95 11.87
N CYS A 87 7.26 -11.64 11.38
CA CYS A 87 6.69 -10.29 11.42
C CYS A 87 6.43 -9.82 12.86
N ILE A 88 6.08 -10.74 13.74
CA ILE A 88 5.85 -10.48 15.17
C ILE A 88 6.86 -11.30 15.96
N VAL A 89 7.54 -10.63 16.90
CA VAL A 89 8.53 -11.21 17.81
C VAL A 89 8.03 -11.16 19.25
N GLY A 90 8.68 -11.95 20.12
CA GLY A 90 8.28 -12.10 21.52
C GLY A 90 7.28 -13.22 21.75
N THR A 91 6.88 -13.41 23.01
CA THR A 91 5.98 -14.47 23.45
C THR A 91 4.85 -13.92 24.31
N ASN A 92 3.65 -14.51 24.18
CA ASN A 92 2.47 -14.18 24.98
C ASN A 92 2.15 -12.67 24.97
N GLU A 93 2.03 -12.04 26.14
CA GLU A 93 1.68 -10.63 26.32
C GLU A 93 2.78 -9.63 25.88
N ARG A 94 3.97 -10.14 25.51
CA ARG A 94 5.11 -9.33 25.07
C ARG A 94 5.34 -9.42 23.54
N LYS A 95 4.31 -9.77 22.81
CA LYS A 95 4.37 -9.75 21.34
C LYS A 95 4.49 -8.31 20.84
N GLN A 96 5.47 -8.08 19.97
CA GLN A 96 5.68 -6.79 19.33
C GLN A 96 6.06 -6.96 17.85
N PRO A 97 5.86 -5.95 17.00
CA PRO A 97 6.32 -6.00 15.63
C PRO A 97 7.83 -6.23 15.57
N SER A 98 8.29 -6.93 14.55
CA SER A 98 9.72 -7.00 14.26
C SER A 98 10.25 -5.63 13.83
N TYR A 99 11.56 -5.45 13.87
CA TYR A 99 12.20 -4.22 13.41
C TYR A 99 11.80 -3.84 11.97
N GLN A 100 11.65 -4.81 11.09
CA GLN A 100 11.25 -4.58 9.70
C GLN A 100 9.83 -4.04 9.60
N VAL A 101 8.90 -4.60 10.38
CA VAL A 101 7.52 -4.12 10.45
C VAL A 101 7.44 -2.73 11.07
N ASP A 102 8.11 -2.50 12.20
CA ASP A 102 8.15 -1.19 12.86
C ASP A 102 8.79 -0.12 11.97
N SER A 103 9.85 -0.45 11.24
CA SER A 103 10.49 0.47 10.29
C SER A 103 9.55 0.85 9.14
N ALA A 104 8.79 -0.11 8.59
CA ALA A 104 7.80 0.16 7.54
C ALA A 104 6.66 1.04 8.07
N ILE A 105 6.18 0.78 9.28
CA ILE A 105 5.15 1.60 9.93
C ILE A 105 5.67 3.03 10.19
N ALA A 106 6.90 3.17 10.66
CA ALA A 106 7.52 4.47 10.89
C ALA A 106 7.64 5.29 9.60
N GLN A 107 7.97 4.64 8.47
CA GLN A 107 8.02 5.29 7.17
C GLN A 107 6.65 5.83 6.76
N ILE A 108 5.59 5.03 6.86
CA ILE A 108 4.22 5.46 6.52
C ILE A 108 3.75 6.58 7.46
N ASN A 109 4.08 6.51 8.75
CA ASN A 109 3.74 7.57 9.69
C ASN A 109 4.46 8.89 9.36
N LYS A 110 5.65 8.85 8.76
CA LYS A 110 6.32 10.06 8.29
C LYS A 110 5.57 10.69 7.10
N TYR A 111 4.98 9.89 6.21
CA TYR A 111 4.10 10.41 5.16
C TYR A 111 2.82 11.02 5.73
N ASP A 112 2.21 10.37 6.73
CA ASP A 112 1.01 10.87 7.42
C ASP A 112 1.29 12.20 8.16
N GLU A 113 2.44 12.32 8.81
CA GLU A 113 2.91 13.56 9.41
C GLU A 113 3.00 14.69 8.37
N TRP A 114 3.58 14.41 7.19
CA TRP A 114 3.64 15.35 6.09
C TRP A 114 2.24 15.76 5.62
N CYS A 115 1.33 14.80 5.46
CA CYS A 115 -0.05 15.03 5.06
C CYS A 115 -0.89 15.78 6.12
N SER A 116 -0.48 15.77 7.38
CA SER A 116 -1.16 16.48 8.46
C SER A 116 -0.98 18.00 8.40
N GLN A 117 0.01 18.46 7.65
CA GLN A 117 0.35 19.88 7.52
C GLN A 117 -0.39 20.50 6.31
N LYS A 118 -1.30 21.41 6.59
CA LYS A 118 -2.13 22.03 5.56
C LYS A 118 -1.34 22.66 4.41
N ILE A 119 -0.22 23.31 4.70
CA ILE A 119 0.61 23.93 3.66
C ILE A 119 1.18 22.92 2.67
N ASN A 120 1.54 21.72 3.16
CA ASN A 120 2.04 20.65 2.31
C ASN A 120 0.91 20.11 1.41
N THR A 121 -0.28 19.90 1.99
CA THR A 121 -1.43 19.40 1.22
C THR A 121 -1.96 20.44 0.22
N ASP A 122 -1.94 21.72 0.56
CA ASP A 122 -2.28 22.81 -0.37
C ASP A 122 -1.28 22.88 -1.54
N TRP A 123 0.01 22.66 -1.26
CA TRP A 123 1.03 22.55 -2.30
C TRP A 123 0.80 21.33 -3.19
N LEU A 124 0.48 20.16 -2.60
CA LEU A 124 0.22 18.92 -3.35
C LEU A 124 -1.00 19.09 -4.29
N GLU A 125 -2.07 19.70 -3.78
CA GLU A 125 -3.26 19.98 -4.60
C GLU A 125 -2.94 20.92 -5.77
N LYS A 126 -2.16 21.96 -5.53
CA LYS A 126 -1.76 22.92 -6.57
C LYS A 126 -0.82 22.28 -7.61
N GLU A 127 0.14 21.49 -7.19
CA GLU A 127 1.18 20.93 -8.07
C GLU A 127 0.70 19.72 -8.85
N TYR A 128 -0.04 18.81 -8.19
CA TYR A 128 -0.43 17.52 -8.76
C TYR A 128 -1.94 17.33 -8.90
N ASN A 129 -2.76 18.30 -8.48
CA ASN A 129 -4.22 18.18 -8.40
C ASN A 129 -4.66 17.00 -7.53
N MET A 130 -3.94 16.73 -6.44
CA MET A 130 -4.18 15.64 -5.50
C MET A 130 -4.64 16.19 -4.16
N LYS A 131 -5.77 15.70 -3.66
CA LYS A 131 -6.34 16.08 -2.36
C LYS A 131 -6.02 15.02 -1.32
N VAL A 132 -5.55 15.46 -0.16
CA VAL A 132 -5.29 14.57 0.97
C VAL A 132 -5.91 15.14 2.24
N PHE A 133 -6.69 14.32 2.92
CA PHE A 133 -7.24 14.64 4.23
C PHE A 133 -7.45 13.36 5.03
N LYS A 134 -6.74 13.21 6.15
CA LYS A 134 -6.78 12.01 7.00
C LYS A 134 -6.68 10.71 6.18
N PRO A 135 -5.57 10.50 5.46
CA PRO A 135 -5.44 9.37 4.56
C PRO A 135 -5.49 8.04 5.31
N ASN A 136 -6.11 7.03 4.71
CA ASN A 136 -5.88 5.66 5.16
C ASN A 136 -4.42 5.29 4.83
N LYS A 137 -3.84 4.48 5.69
CA LYS A 137 -2.46 4.00 5.56
C LYS A 137 -2.49 2.52 5.25
N TYR A 138 -2.02 2.14 4.07
CA TYR A 138 -1.93 0.76 3.62
C TYR A 138 -0.48 0.31 3.55
N LEU A 139 -0.19 -0.83 4.16
CA LEU A 139 1.10 -1.51 4.07
C LEU A 139 0.88 -2.89 3.47
N ILE A 140 1.53 -3.18 2.35
CA ILE A 140 1.53 -4.52 1.74
C ILE A 140 2.87 -5.15 2.07
N MET A 141 2.87 -6.24 2.86
CA MET A 141 4.08 -6.78 3.43
C MET A 141 3.93 -8.23 3.88
N GLY A 142 4.94 -9.06 3.62
CA GLY A 142 5.01 -10.41 4.14
C GLY A 142 3.97 -11.37 3.55
N HIS A 143 3.85 -12.53 4.18
CA HIS A 143 2.92 -13.60 3.80
C HIS A 143 2.04 -13.98 4.99
N SER A 144 0.82 -14.45 4.76
CA SER A 144 -0.14 -14.79 5.83
C SER A 144 0.34 -15.90 6.78
N SER A 145 1.26 -16.75 6.32
CA SER A 145 1.93 -17.74 7.18
C SER A 145 2.80 -17.13 8.29
N ASP A 146 3.35 -15.93 8.04
CA ASP A 146 4.31 -15.28 8.92
C ASP A 146 3.70 -14.10 9.67
N PHE A 147 2.56 -13.59 9.16
CA PHE A 147 1.88 -12.42 9.68
C PHE A 147 0.38 -12.70 9.81
N THR A 148 -0.04 -13.20 10.96
CA THR A 148 -1.42 -13.66 11.18
C THR A 148 -2.44 -12.52 11.07
N ALA A 149 -3.67 -12.85 10.71
CA ALA A 149 -4.76 -11.87 10.65
C ALA A 149 -5.03 -11.20 12.01
N GLU A 150 -4.86 -11.93 13.13
CA GLU A 150 -5.00 -11.39 14.48
C GLU A 150 -3.93 -10.34 14.79
N ASP A 151 -2.67 -10.62 14.48
CA ASP A 151 -1.57 -9.68 14.70
C ASP A 151 -1.75 -8.40 13.86
N ARG A 152 -2.20 -8.54 12.60
CA ARG A 152 -2.47 -7.37 11.74
C ARG A 152 -3.66 -6.54 12.23
N ARG A 153 -4.72 -7.19 12.74
CA ARG A 153 -5.86 -6.47 13.35
C ARG A 153 -5.43 -5.68 14.58
N ARG A 154 -4.60 -6.28 15.44
CA ARG A 154 -4.04 -5.58 16.60
C ARG A 154 -3.24 -4.35 16.17
N LEU A 155 -2.35 -4.46 15.19
CA LEU A 155 -1.60 -3.32 14.68
C LEU A 155 -2.49 -2.25 14.05
N ARG A 156 -3.58 -2.65 13.40
CA ARG A 156 -4.57 -1.70 12.88
C ARG A 156 -5.18 -0.86 13.99
N GLU A 157 -5.53 -1.47 15.11
CA GLU A 157 -6.10 -0.76 16.26
C GLU A 157 -5.06 0.10 16.98
N GLU A 158 -3.85 -0.43 17.20
CA GLU A 158 -2.79 0.24 17.97
C GLU A 158 -2.10 1.37 17.17
N ARG A 159 -1.93 1.20 15.85
CA ARG A 159 -1.10 2.06 15.00
C ARG A 159 -1.87 2.77 13.89
N ASN A 160 -3.17 2.52 13.79
CA ASN A 160 -4.03 3.07 12.73
C ASN A 160 -3.45 2.82 11.32
N ILE A 161 -3.08 1.56 11.04
CA ILE A 161 -2.52 1.11 9.77
C ILE A 161 -3.21 -0.16 9.29
N ILE A 162 -3.52 -0.23 8.01
CA ILE A 162 -4.14 -1.40 7.38
C ILE A 162 -3.02 -2.20 6.71
N ILE A 163 -2.81 -3.44 7.17
CA ILE A 163 -1.76 -4.31 6.63
C ILE A 163 -2.42 -5.45 5.87
N TYR A 164 -2.02 -5.61 4.62
CA TYR A 164 -2.32 -6.79 3.80
C TYR A 164 -1.03 -7.58 3.56
N THR A 165 -1.16 -8.89 3.51
CA THR A 165 -0.09 -9.76 3.02
C THR A 165 -0.19 -9.90 1.50
N TYR A 166 0.89 -10.28 0.84
CA TYR A 166 0.90 -10.40 -0.63
C TYR A 166 -0.09 -11.44 -1.14
N ASP A 167 -0.23 -12.56 -0.45
CA ASP A 167 -1.21 -13.60 -0.81
C ASP A 167 -2.65 -13.09 -0.66
N GLU A 168 -2.99 -12.37 0.41
CA GLU A 168 -4.30 -11.74 0.57
C GLU A 168 -4.55 -10.66 -0.49
N PHE A 169 -3.56 -9.82 -0.76
CA PHE A 169 -3.64 -8.79 -1.78
C PHE A 169 -3.97 -9.40 -3.16
N ILE A 170 -3.26 -10.47 -3.53
CA ILE A 170 -3.50 -11.19 -4.79
C ILE A 170 -4.89 -11.82 -4.80
N GLU A 171 -5.32 -12.45 -3.72
CA GLU A 171 -6.65 -13.05 -3.66
C GLU A 171 -7.78 -12.01 -3.74
N ILE A 172 -7.62 -10.84 -3.13
CA ILE A 172 -8.57 -9.72 -3.28
C ILE A 172 -8.67 -9.29 -4.75
N ALA A 173 -7.53 -9.10 -5.41
CA ALA A 173 -7.50 -8.73 -6.83
C ALA A 173 -8.16 -9.80 -7.71
N ARG A 174 -7.81 -11.07 -7.49
CA ARG A 174 -8.41 -12.21 -8.22
C ARG A 174 -9.92 -12.26 -8.02
N TYR A 175 -10.40 -12.15 -6.78
CA TYR A 175 -11.82 -12.20 -6.47
C TYR A 175 -12.59 -11.09 -7.19
N GLN A 176 -12.07 -9.88 -7.22
CA GLN A 176 -12.71 -8.76 -7.92
C GLN A 176 -12.76 -8.99 -9.46
N ILE A 177 -11.71 -9.52 -10.04
CA ILE A 177 -11.64 -9.82 -11.47
C ILE A 177 -12.64 -10.93 -11.85
N TYR A 178 -12.75 -12.00 -11.04
CA TYR A 178 -13.63 -13.13 -11.33
C TYR A 178 -15.11 -12.87 -11.00
N ARG A 179 -15.41 -11.92 -10.12
CA ARG A 179 -16.79 -11.57 -9.75
C ARG A 179 -17.61 -11.04 -10.91
N TYR A 180 -16.97 -10.49 -11.92
CA TYR A 180 -17.62 -9.88 -13.10
C TYR A 180 -17.58 -10.78 -14.33
N ARG A 181 -17.30 -12.04 -14.17
CA ARG A 181 -17.49 -13.10 -15.18
C ARG A 181 -18.78 -13.85 -14.94
#